data_325cbe0fa01cf728d28fdac3a78896c0
#
_entry.id   325cbe0fa01cf728d28fdac3a78896c0
#
_cell.length_a   1.000
_cell.length_b   1.000
_cell.length_c   1.000
_cell.angle_alpha   90.00
_cell.angle_beta   90.00
_cell.angle_gamma   90.00
#
_symmetry.space_group_name_H-M   'P 1'
#
loop_
_entity.id
_entity.type
_entity.pdbx_description
1 polymer ?
#
loop_
_entity_poly.entity_id
_entity_poly.type
_entity_poly.pdbx_seq_one_letter_code
_entity_poly.pdbx_strand_id
1 'polypeptide(L)'
;MAFVKGHFPEDHRRILAGKEATPAAYLSAEPEHFDYLHFVTHGTASSTHPLDSAVILTKSGDSTKLYAHEIMTRPLHAYLVTVSACDGIGKRTYAGEGLVGLSWAFLRAGAHNVIASLWEVNDDSTPKLMDELYKGLRAGQDPATALRNAKLSLVRSEGVFRKPFYWAPFQLYAGS
;
A
#
# COMPACT_ATOMS: atom_id res chain seq x y z
N MET A 1 9.76 0.69 6.31
CA MET A 1 10.43 0.46 5.00
C MET A 1 11.64 -0.50 5.09
N ALA A 2 12.43 -0.49 6.17
CA ALA A 2 13.60 -1.38 6.30
C ALA A 2 13.27 -2.86 6.14
N PHE A 3 12.16 -3.33 6.67
CA PHE A 3 11.73 -4.74 6.63
C PHE A 3 11.41 -5.22 5.22
N VAL A 4 10.61 -4.49 4.45
CA VAL A 4 10.22 -4.90 3.08
C VAL A 4 11.41 -4.93 2.13
N LYS A 5 12.29 -3.92 2.18
CA LYS A 5 13.46 -3.86 1.28
C LYS A 5 14.40 -5.05 1.42
N GLY A 6 14.45 -5.68 2.61
CA GLY A 6 15.29 -6.84 2.87
C GLY A 6 14.90 -8.11 2.10
N HIS A 7 13.66 -8.18 1.59
CA HIS A 7 13.15 -9.31 0.81
C HIS A 7 13.55 -9.26 -0.67
N PHE A 8 14.12 -8.16 -1.15
CA PHE A 8 14.48 -7.96 -2.55
C PHE A 8 15.98 -7.59 -2.68
N PRO A 9 16.72 -8.16 -3.64
CA PRO A 9 18.08 -7.76 -3.96
C PRO A 9 18.18 -6.28 -4.35
N GLU A 10 19.36 -5.66 -4.17
CA GLU A 10 19.53 -4.21 -4.42
C GLU A 10 19.32 -3.83 -5.87
N ASP A 11 19.78 -4.65 -6.78
CA ASP A 11 19.64 -4.52 -8.23
C ASP A 11 18.22 -4.76 -8.76
N HIS A 12 17.35 -5.35 -7.94
CA HIS A 12 15.95 -5.64 -8.25
C HIS A 12 14.95 -4.75 -7.49
N ARG A 13 15.42 -3.63 -6.92
CA ARG A 13 14.53 -2.72 -6.18
C ARG A 13 14.87 -1.26 -6.48
N ARG A 14 13.84 -0.41 -6.51
CA ARG A 14 13.95 1.05 -6.51
C ARG A 14 13.27 1.61 -5.28
N ILE A 15 13.97 2.47 -4.55
CA ILE A 15 13.45 3.09 -3.33
C ILE A 15 13.40 4.59 -3.54
N LEU A 16 12.21 5.16 -3.43
CA LEU A 16 11.99 6.60 -3.39
C LEU A 16 11.65 6.95 -1.93
N ALA A 17 12.48 7.76 -1.28
CA ALA A 17 12.33 8.10 0.14
C ALA A 17 12.61 9.57 0.41
N GLY A 18 11.98 10.12 1.46
CA GLY A 18 12.17 11.51 1.84
C GLY A 18 11.87 12.46 0.68
N LYS A 19 12.84 13.30 0.33
CA LYS A 19 12.68 14.30 -0.75
C LYS A 19 12.51 13.71 -2.15
N GLU A 20 12.90 12.46 -2.35
CA GLU A 20 12.79 11.77 -3.64
C GLU A 20 11.41 11.13 -3.85
N ALA A 21 10.65 10.91 -2.79
CA ALA A 21 9.31 10.30 -2.86
C ALA A 21 8.27 11.31 -3.35
N THR A 22 8.32 11.70 -4.61
CA THR A 22 7.43 12.70 -5.22
C THR A 22 6.50 12.06 -6.25
N PRO A 23 5.34 12.67 -6.59
CA PRO A 23 4.48 12.21 -7.68
C PRO A 23 5.22 12.08 -9.01
N ALA A 24 6.05 13.08 -9.36
CA ALA A 24 6.85 13.05 -10.58
C ALA A 24 7.88 11.92 -10.59
N ALA A 25 8.54 11.65 -9.44
CA ALA A 25 9.49 10.56 -9.33
C ALA A 25 8.82 9.18 -9.46
N TYR A 26 7.60 9.01 -8.92
CA TYR A 26 6.81 7.79 -9.14
C TYR A 26 6.53 7.58 -10.63
N LEU A 27 6.04 8.61 -11.33
CA LEU A 27 5.73 8.51 -12.76
C LEU A 27 6.98 8.26 -13.62
N SER A 28 8.14 8.83 -13.23
CA SER A 28 9.42 8.63 -13.92
C SER A 28 10.13 7.33 -13.55
N ALA A 29 9.64 6.62 -12.53
CA ALA A 29 10.20 5.34 -12.10
C ALA A 29 9.77 4.17 -12.98
N GLU A 30 8.93 4.41 -13.99
CA GLU A 30 8.39 3.38 -14.90
C GLU A 30 7.73 2.24 -14.09
N PRO A 31 6.66 2.56 -13.30
CA PRO A 31 6.05 1.62 -12.37
C PRO A 31 5.50 0.35 -13.04
N GLU A 32 5.27 0.37 -14.34
CA GLU A 32 4.87 -0.76 -15.18
C GLU A 32 5.89 -1.90 -15.21
N HIS A 33 7.15 -1.65 -14.87
CA HIS A 33 8.22 -2.65 -14.89
C HIS A 33 8.44 -3.36 -13.56
N PHE A 34 7.61 -3.06 -12.54
CA PHE A 34 7.74 -3.67 -11.21
C PHE A 34 6.58 -4.62 -10.92
N ASP A 35 6.91 -5.85 -10.47
CA ASP A 35 5.92 -6.82 -9.98
C ASP A 35 5.31 -6.40 -8.64
N TYR A 36 6.05 -5.63 -7.84
CA TYR A 36 5.63 -5.19 -6.50
C TYR A 36 5.78 -3.68 -6.35
N LEU A 37 4.69 -3.02 -5.99
CA LEU A 37 4.70 -1.61 -5.58
C LEU A 37 4.32 -1.52 -4.10
N HIS A 38 5.09 -0.80 -3.29
CA HIS A 38 4.84 -0.68 -1.86
C HIS A 38 4.90 0.77 -1.40
N PHE A 39 3.77 1.31 -0.98
CA PHE A 39 3.63 2.66 -0.46
C PHE A 39 3.57 2.64 1.07
N VAL A 40 4.49 3.36 1.72
CA VAL A 40 4.48 3.65 3.16
C VAL A 40 4.37 5.16 3.29
N THR A 41 3.16 5.66 3.42
CA THR A 41 2.89 7.10 3.32
C THR A 41 1.52 7.43 3.90
N HIS A 42 1.13 8.69 3.86
CA HIS A 42 -0.25 9.11 4.14
C HIS A 42 -1.10 9.01 2.88
N GLY A 43 -2.40 8.87 3.06
CA GLY A 43 -3.39 8.92 2.00
C GLY A 43 -4.52 9.88 2.34
N THR A 44 -5.22 10.34 1.33
CA THR A 44 -6.49 11.04 1.48
C THR A 44 -7.56 10.28 0.72
N ALA A 45 -8.71 10.14 1.36
CA ALA A 45 -9.88 9.51 0.80
C ALA A 45 -10.94 10.57 0.48
N SER A 46 -11.52 10.50 -0.71
CA SER A 46 -12.69 11.30 -1.08
C SER A 46 -13.92 10.40 -1.17
N SER A 47 -14.90 10.62 -0.30
CA SER A 47 -16.17 9.87 -0.30
C SER A 47 -17.11 10.33 -1.40
N THR A 48 -17.01 11.58 -1.83
CA THR A 48 -17.87 12.16 -2.88
C THR A 48 -17.31 11.96 -4.29
N HIS A 49 -15.98 11.96 -4.42
CA HIS A 49 -15.28 11.79 -5.70
C HIS A 49 -14.12 10.80 -5.53
N PRO A 50 -14.36 9.50 -5.59
CA PRO A 50 -13.34 8.47 -5.30
C PRO A 50 -12.04 8.62 -6.10
N LEU A 51 -12.10 9.19 -7.30
CA LEU A 51 -10.92 9.46 -8.15
C LEU A 51 -10.05 10.62 -7.66
N ASP A 52 -10.55 11.43 -6.71
CA ASP A 52 -9.78 12.48 -6.03
C ASP A 52 -9.10 11.96 -4.76
N SER A 53 -9.26 10.68 -4.45
CA SER A 53 -8.43 10.01 -3.43
C SER A 53 -6.98 10.03 -3.89
N ALA A 54 -6.04 10.19 -2.96
CA ALA A 54 -4.63 10.34 -3.32
C ALA A 54 -3.68 9.74 -2.29
N VAL A 55 -2.54 9.30 -2.77
CA VAL A 55 -1.35 9.04 -1.97
C VAL A 55 -0.62 10.36 -1.75
N ILE A 56 -0.26 10.67 -0.50
CA ILE A 56 0.47 11.90 -0.14
C ILE A 56 1.96 11.61 -0.19
N LEU A 57 2.65 12.33 -1.03
CA LEU A 57 4.09 12.22 -1.25
C LEU A 57 4.79 13.56 -0.92
N THR A 58 6.09 13.61 -1.09
CA THR A 58 6.84 14.85 -0.94
C THR A 58 6.52 15.81 -2.09
N LYS A 59 6.49 17.11 -1.81
CA LYS A 59 6.15 18.15 -2.79
C LYS A 59 7.09 18.12 -4.00
N SER A 60 6.48 18.12 -5.20
CA SER A 60 7.17 18.31 -6.47
C SER A 60 6.38 19.32 -7.30
N GLY A 61 6.98 20.43 -7.68
CA GLY A 61 6.23 21.55 -8.25
C GLY A 61 5.17 22.03 -7.26
N ASP A 62 3.91 22.08 -7.70
CA ASP A 62 2.77 22.50 -6.88
C ASP A 62 1.99 21.35 -6.23
N SER A 63 2.35 20.09 -6.52
CA SER A 63 1.62 18.92 -6.01
C SER A 63 2.40 18.11 -4.98
N THR A 64 1.68 17.69 -3.93
CA THR A 64 2.12 16.66 -2.97
C THR A 64 1.31 15.37 -3.15
N LYS A 65 0.35 15.35 -4.07
CA LYS A 65 -0.64 14.28 -4.22
C LYS A 65 -0.41 13.51 -5.52
N LEU A 66 -0.42 12.20 -5.42
CA LEU A 66 -0.60 11.30 -6.54
C LEU A 66 -2.05 10.82 -6.50
N TYR A 67 -2.88 11.37 -7.37
CA TYR A 67 -4.32 11.11 -7.39
C TYR A 67 -4.66 9.76 -8.03
N ALA A 68 -5.78 9.18 -7.62
CA ALA A 68 -6.31 7.95 -8.19
C ALA A 68 -6.50 8.05 -9.72
N HIS A 69 -7.01 9.18 -10.22
CA HIS A 69 -7.15 9.41 -11.66
C HIS A 69 -5.82 9.46 -12.40
N GLU A 70 -4.72 9.96 -11.79
CA GLU A 70 -3.38 9.96 -12.38
C GLU A 70 -2.78 8.56 -12.43
N ILE A 71 -2.98 7.74 -11.38
CA ILE A 71 -2.55 6.34 -11.33
C ILE A 71 -3.14 5.58 -12.54
N MET A 72 -4.40 5.81 -12.86
CA MET A 72 -5.10 5.13 -13.96
C MET A 72 -4.61 5.54 -15.35
N THR A 73 -3.86 6.63 -15.50
CA THR A 73 -3.33 7.06 -16.80
C THR A 73 -2.17 6.21 -17.30
N ARG A 74 -1.59 5.37 -16.42
CA ARG A 74 -0.45 4.52 -16.75
C ARG A 74 -0.80 3.06 -16.55
N PRO A 75 -0.54 2.20 -17.56
CA PRO A 75 -0.73 0.76 -17.39
C PRO A 75 0.24 0.23 -16.33
N LEU A 76 -0.21 -0.73 -15.53
CA LEU A 76 0.58 -1.46 -14.57
C LEU A 76 0.51 -2.95 -14.88
N HIS A 77 1.60 -3.66 -14.59
CA HIS A 77 1.65 -5.13 -14.64
C HIS A 77 2.02 -5.71 -13.28
N ALA A 78 1.83 -4.92 -12.22
CA ALA A 78 2.19 -5.29 -10.88
C ALA A 78 1.37 -6.50 -10.38
N TYR A 79 2.08 -7.52 -9.91
CA TYR A 79 1.45 -8.66 -9.24
C TYR A 79 0.77 -8.24 -7.93
N LEU A 80 1.40 -7.30 -7.20
CA LEU A 80 0.83 -6.77 -5.96
C LEU A 80 1.20 -5.29 -5.75
N VAL A 81 0.19 -4.48 -5.48
CA VAL A 81 0.35 -3.14 -4.92
C VAL A 81 -0.04 -3.16 -3.44
N THR A 82 0.85 -2.67 -2.56
CA THR A 82 0.56 -2.53 -1.13
C THR A 82 0.51 -1.05 -0.77
N VAL A 83 -0.60 -0.61 -0.16
CA VAL A 83 -0.80 0.77 0.28
C VAL A 83 -0.99 0.78 1.80
N SER A 84 0.10 1.03 2.52
CA SER A 84 0.08 1.30 3.97
C SER A 84 -0.09 2.80 4.17
N ALA A 85 -1.31 3.28 4.01
CA ALA A 85 -1.64 4.69 4.14
C ALA A 85 -2.51 4.92 5.37
N CYS A 86 -2.12 5.90 6.19
CA CYS A 86 -2.94 6.41 7.29
C CYS A 86 -3.68 7.64 6.80
N ASP A 87 -4.96 7.77 7.10
CA ASP A 87 -5.71 9.02 6.89
C ASP A 87 -5.25 10.04 7.95
N GLY A 88 -4.22 10.82 7.61
CA GLY A 88 -3.56 11.76 8.53
C GLY A 88 -4.36 13.00 8.89
N ILE A 89 -5.60 13.14 8.43
CA ILE A 89 -6.45 14.30 8.71
C ILE A 89 -7.70 13.84 9.47
N GLY A 90 -7.55 13.60 10.76
CA GLY A 90 -8.49 13.58 11.89
C GLY A 90 -10.02 13.72 11.71
N LYS A 91 -10.57 13.56 10.53
CA LYS A 91 -11.99 13.40 10.28
C LYS A 91 -12.27 11.92 10.04
N ARG A 92 -13.14 11.36 10.86
CA ARG A 92 -13.73 10.03 10.67
C ARG A 92 -14.30 9.92 9.26
N THR A 93 -13.46 9.54 8.30
CA THR A 93 -13.94 9.00 7.05
C THR A 93 -14.45 7.60 7.37
N TYR A 94 -15.66 7.30 6.99
CA TYR A 94 -16.25 5.97 7.21
C TYR A 94 -15.29 4.92 6.69
N ALA A 95 -14.90 4.00 7.57
CA ALA A 95 -14.02 2.89 7.26
C ALA A 95 -14.51 2.19 5.98
N GLY A 96 -13.69 2.22 4.93
CA GLY A 96 -13.90 1.45 3.72
C GLY A 96 -14.10 2.23 2.41
N GLU A 97 -14.57 3.47 2.39
CA GLU A 97 -14.93 4.10 1.11
C GLU A 97 -13.76 4.81 0.41
N GLY A 98 -12.82 5.37 1.12
CA GLY A 98 -11.80 6.21 0.51
C GLY A 98 -10.61 5.46 -0.09
N LEU A 99 -10.14 4.39 0.57
CA LEU A 99 -9.10 3.52 0.02
C LEU A 99 -9.64 2.59 -1.07
N VAL A 100 -10.96 2.40 -1.16
CA VAL A 100 -11.62 1.73 -2.29
C VAL A 100 -11.29 2.46 -3.59
N GLY A 101 -11.29 3.80 -3.61
CA GLY A 101 -10.92 4.60 -4.78
C GLY A 101 -9.49 4.35 -5.25
N LEU A 102 -8.52 4.32 -4.32
CA LEU A 102 -7.13 4.02 -4.65
C LEU A 102 -6.93 2.56 -5.06
N SER A 103 -7.53 1.62 -4.34
CA SER A 103 -7.43 0.19 -4.67
C SER A 103 -8.02 -0.08 -6.05
N TRP A 104 -9.18 0.52 -6.36
CA TRP A 104 -9.81 0.43 -7.66
C TRP A 104 -8.94 1.06 -8.75
N ALA A 105 -8.31 2.21 -8.50
CA ALA A 105 -7.44 2.87 -9.45
C ALA A 105 -6.23 2.00 -9.84
N PHE A 106 -5.58 1.36 -8.87
CA PHE A 106 -4.48 0.44 -9.14
C PHE A 106 -4.93 -0.81 -9.90
N LEU A 107 -6.08 -1.40 -9.53
CA LEU A 107 -6.65 -2.55 -10.27
C LEU A 107 -7.00 -2.17 -11.70
N ARG A 108 -7.61 -1.00 -11.90
CA ARG A 108 -7.95 -0.47 -13.24
C ARG A 108 -6.71 -0.13 -14.07
N ALA A 109 -5.63 0.27 -13.44
CA ALA A 109 -4.33 0.47 -14.08
C ALA A 109 -3.68 -0.85 -14.53
N GLY A 110 -4.13 -2.01 -14.00
CA GLY A 110 -3.63 -3.34 -14.39
C GLY A 110 -2.91 -4.11 -13.28
N ALA A 111 -2.91 -3.61 -12.05
CA ALA A 111 -2.43 -4.41 -10.92
C ALA A 111 -3.33 -5.63 -10.70
N HIS A 112 -2.74 -6.81 -10.49
CA HIS A 112 -3.50 -8.03 -10.26
C HIS A 112 -4.12 -8.05 -8.85
N ASN A 113 -3.40 -7.55 -7.87
CA ASN A 113 -3.80 -7.53 -6.47
C ASN A 113 -3.45 -6.21 -5.82
N VAL A 114 -4.29 -5.74 -4.89
CA VAL A 114 -4.01 -4.57 -4.06
C VAL A 114 -4.27 -4.93 -2.60
N ILE A 115 -3.30 -4.68 -1.72
CA ILE A 115 -3.50 -4.72 -0.27
C ILE A 115 -3.50 -3.29 0.24
N ALA A 116 -4.59 -2.88 0.87
CA ALA A 116 -4.74 -1.54 1.44
C ALA A 116 -5.28 -1.59 2.86
N SER A 117 -4.97 -0.56 3.65
CA SER A 117 -5.47 -0.42 5.01
C SER A 117 -6.80 0.34 5.03
N LEU A 118 -7.78 -0.15 5.81
CA LEU A 118 -9.11 0.47 5.95
C LEU A 118 -9.14 1.63 6.96
N TRP A 119 -8.17 1.67 7.88
CA TRP A 119 -8.01 2.72 8.89
C TRP A 119 -6.54 2.91 9.22
N GLU A 120 -6.26 3.87 10.08
CA GLU A 120 -4.91 4.19 10.53
C GLU A 120 -4.18 2.96 11.06
N VAL A 121 -2.98 2.74 10.56
CA VAL A 121 -2.13 1.60 10.92
C VAL A 121 -1.06 2.02 11.92
N ASN A 122 -0.67 1.08 12.78
CA ASN A 122 0.29 1.32 13.83
C ASN A 122 1.73 1.11 13.34
N ASP A 123 2.62 2.04 13.67
CA ASP A 123 4.02 2.05 13.20
C ASP A 123 4.87 0.89 13.73
N ASP A 124 4.48 0.24 14.84
CA ASP A 124 5.21 -0.88 15.41
C ASP A 124 4.74 -2.24 14.90
N SER A 125 3.42 -2.39 14.64
CA SER A 125 2.84 -3.66 14.19
C SER A 125 2.88 -3.81 12.67
N THR A 126 2.69 -2.73 11.92
CA THR A 126 2.67 -2.75 10.46
C THR A 126 3.96 -3.29 9.84
N PRO A 127 5.17 -2.88 10.30
CA PRO A 127 6.40 -3.46 9.78
C PRO A 127 6.50 -4.97 9.97
N LYS A 128 6.02 -5.50 11.10
CA LYS A 128 6.03 -6.94 11.40
C LYS A 128 5.05 -7.70 10.49
N LEU A 129 3.85 -7.15 10.27
CA LEU A 129 2.87 -7.73 9.36
C LEU A 129 3.39 -7.75 7.93
N MET A 130 3.99 -6.64 7.48
CA MET A 130 4.56 -6.53 6.14
C MET A 130 5.76 -7.46 5.94
N ASP A 131 6.63 -7.61 6.95
CA ASP A 131 7.75 -8.55 6.90
C ASP A 131 7.25 -9.99 6.67
N GLU A 132 6.28 -10.46 7.46
CA GLU A 132 5.69 -11.79 7.30
C GLU A 132 4.93 -11.94 5.97
N LEU A 133 4.24 -10.90 5.50
CA LEU A 133 3.58 -10.88 4.19
C LEU A 133 4.60 -11.12 3.06
N TYR A 134 5.65 -10.30 3.00
CA TYR A 134 6.65 -10.42 1.93
C TYR A 134 7.50 -11.68 2.03
N LYS A 135 7.74 -12.18 3.23
CA LYS A 135 8.35 -13.50 3.45
C LYS A 135 7.50 -14.63 2.83
N GLY A 136 6.17 -14.59 3.05
CA GLY A 136 5.24 -15.54 2.43
C GLY A 136 5.23 -15.45 0.90
N LEU A 137 5.14 -14.23 0.36
CA LEU A 137 5.16 -13.98 -1.09
C LEU A 137 6.46 -14.48 -1.73
N ARG A 138 7.61 -14.23 -1.10
CA ARG A 138 8.92 -14.71 -1.57
C ARG A 138 9.07 -16.23 -1.47
N ALA A 139 8.31 -16.87 -0.58
CA ALA A 139 8.19 -18.33 -0.50
C ALA A 139 7.19 -18.93 -1.50
N GLY A 140 6.61 -18.12 -2.41
CA GLY A 140 5.69 -18.57 -3.45
C GLY A 140 4.23 -18.67 -3.01
N GLN A 141 3.87 -18.13 -1.84
CA GLN A 141 2.46 -18.06 -1.45
C GLN A 141 1.74 -16.99 -2.29
N ASP A 142 0.46 -17.26 -2.61
CA ASP A 142 -0.42 -16.23 -3.18
C ASP A 142 -0.70 -15.11 -2.17
N PRO A 143 -1.13 -13.91 -2.63
CA PRO A 143 -1.33 -12.76 -1.75
C PRO A 143 -2.37 -12.99 -0.64
N ALA A 144 -3.42 -13.79 -0.89
CA ALA A 144 -4.45 -14.08 0.11
C ALA A 144 -3.89 -14.95 1.24
N THR A 145 -3.18 -16.01 0.87
CA THR A 145 -2.51 -16.91 1.81
C THR A 145 -1.43 -16.17 2.60
N ALA A 146 -0.58 -15.39 1.93
CA ALA A 146 0.48 -14.63 2.55
C ALA A 146 -0.07 -13.59 3.55
N LEU A 147 -1.10 -12.83 3.17
CA LEU A 147 -1.76 -11.86 4.06
C LEU A 147 -2.43 -12.54 5.24
N ARG A 148 -3.13 -13.67 5.01
CA ARG A 148 -3.73 -14.45 6.10
C ARG A 148 -2.67 -14.90 7.10
N ASN A 149 -1.57 -15.45 6.63
CA ASN A 149 -0.49 -15.95 7.48
C ASN A 149 0.19 -14.80 8.25
N ALA A 150 0.44 -13.65 7.61
CA ALA A 150 0.95 -12.44 8.24
C ALA A 150 0.02 -11.94 9.36
N LYS A 151 -1.30 -11.90 9.13
CA LYS A 151 -2.29 -11.57 10.17
C LYS A 151 -2.27 -12.58 11.32
N LEU A 152 -2.22 -13.87 11.01
CA LEU A 152 -2.18 -14.92 12.03
C LEU A 152 -0.90 -14.86 12.89
N SER A 153 0.23 -14.40 12.35
CA SER A 153 1.45 -14.20 13.14
C SER A 153 1.23 -13.18 14.24
N LEU A 154 0.54 -12.07 13.95
CA LEU A 154 0.18 -11.06 14.95
C LEU A 154 -0.89 -11.55 15.94
N VAL A 155 -1.92 -12.25 15.45
CA VAL A 155 -2.97 -12.86 16.33
C VAL A 155 -2.35 -13.82 17.36
N ARG A 156 -1.32 -14.55 16.98
CA ARG A 156 -0.62 -15.52 17.81
C ARG A 156 0.53 -14.92 18.63
N SER A 157 0.86 -13.64 18.39
CA SER A 157 1.92 -12.97 19.13
C SER A 157 1.50 -12.71 20.57
N GLU A 158 2.47 -12.48 21.43
CA GLU A 158 2.22 -12.01 22.78
C GLU A 158 1.97 -10.50 22.83
N GLY A 159 1.24 -10.03 23.83
CA GLY A 159 1.00 -8.62 24.09
C GLY A 159 -0.11 -7.99 23.26
N VAL A 160 0.04 -6.71 22.96
CA VAL A 160 -1.05 -5.87 22.41
C VAL A 160 -1.36 -6.15 20.93
N PHE A 161 -0.38 -6.64 20.16
CA PHE A 161 -0.52 -6.81 18.72
C PHE A 161 -1.51 -7.92 18.31
N ARG A 162 -1.91 -8.79 19.24
CA ARG A 162 -2.97 -9.78 19.04
C ARG A 162 -4.37 -9.15 18.85
N LYS A 163 -4.55 -7.87 19.24
CA LYS A 163 -5.84 -7.18 19.11
C LYS A 163 -6.12 -6.85 17.62
N PRO A 164 -7.39 -6.96 17.17
CA PRO A 164 -7.76 -6.72 15.77
C PRO A 164 -7.32 -5.37 15.20
N PHE A 165 -7.25 -4.32 16.03
CA PHE A 165 -6.78 -3.00 15.63
C PHE A 165 -5.45 -3.04 14.86
N TYR A 166 -4.53 -3.95 15.21
CA TYR A 166 -3.17 -4.00 14.67
C TYR A 166 -3.00 -4.80 13.38
N TRP A 167 -3.94 -5.71 13.05
CA TRP A 167 -3.83 -6.60 11.88
C TRP A 167 -5.05 -6.59 10.97
N ALA A 168 -6.23 -6.26 11.48
CA ALA A 168 -7.46 -6.29 10.70
C ALA A 168 -7.59 -5.18 9.66
N PRO A 169 -6.89 -4.00 9.75
CA PRO A 169 -7.03 -2.95 8.73
C PRO A 169 -6.74 -3.43 7.33
N PHE A 170 -5.73 -4.27 7.14
CA PHE A 170 -5.27 -4.67 5.81
C PHE A 170 -6.27 -5.60 5.12
N GLN A 171 -6.74 -5.19 3.94
CA GLN A 171 -7.65 -5.96 3.09
C GLN A 171 -7.00 -6.19 1.73
N LEU A 172 -7.29 -7.37 1.15
CA LEU A 172 -6.90 -7.73 -0.20
C LEU A 172 -8.07 -7.45 -1.15
N TYR A 173 -7.77 -6.75 -2.22
CA TYR A 173 -8.62 -6.55 -3.38
C TYR A 173 -7.96 -7.24 -4.57
N ALA A 174 -8.66 -8.12 -5.27
CA ALA A 174 -8.16 -8.82 -6.43
C ALA A 174 -8.88 -8.33 -7.69
N GLY A 175 -8.11 -8.15 -8.77
CA GLY A 175 -8.65 -7.96 -10.11
C GLY A 175 -9.26 -9.27 -10.63
N SER A 176 -10.27 -9.16 -11.46
CA SER A 176 -10.87 -10.28 -12.19
C SER A 176 -10.13 -10.55 -13.49
#